data_6f490ac13c3a92c97ca935ff2fc0a151
#
_entry.id   6f490ac13c3a92c97ca935ff2fc0a151
#
_cell.length_a   1.000
_cell.length_b   1.000
_cell.length_c   1.000
_cell.angle_alpha   90.00
_cell.angle_beta   90.00
_cell.angle_gamma   90.00
#
_symmetry.space_group_name_H-M   'P 1'
#
loop_
_entity.id
_entity.type
_entity.pdbx_description
1 polymer ?
#
loop_
_entity_poly.entity_id
_entity_poly.type
_entity_poly.pdbx_seq_one_letter_code
_entity_poly.pdbx_strand_id
1 'polypeptide(L)'
;KLPIPFACVSENIVNGNEVNFHKGVLATAMRASMAIPGVFTPVRLDSMVLVDGGVVNNYPVNVARAMGADIIIGVDVQNDLKPANELNSTGSILGQLINLMGLELYKKNLKETDTYIKVDVEGYSAASFTPSAVDTLIRRGEEAALAQKNSLIKLKQELGLDSTYMPKPLPSYPYSPNRKVYIKEITFDGLDEKDKRWLLKRCDLKEDSEISLRRIEEATAILCSNLEYSSATYNLPEAPGGGYNLHFLLSKKYENKLNVGIRFDSEETASLLINVTSNFRGKVPTTLSLTGRLGKRYAARIDYGFEPAPLKNIGLAYMFQYNDINFYHHGDKSHNSTYRYHLGELSFSDVWYKNIRFAVGLRYELYDYDKFLYQEGNQGFDVGTEHFFSYFAQMHYETFDKAYFPTKGISARASYSLYTDNFTKYDDHAPFSAIKGYCQGVIPV
;
A
#
# COMPACT_ATOMS: atom_id res chain seq x y z
N LYS A 1 4.36 19.79 22.05
CA LYS A 1 5.80 20.09 22.20
C LYS A 1 6.45 18.93 22.93
N LEU A 2 7.55 18.36 22.37
CA LEU A 2 8.27 17.29 23.01
C LEU A 2 9.04 17.81 24.24
N PRO A 3 9.20 17.00 25.29
CA PRO A 3 9.90 17.42 26.51
C PRO A 3 11.42 17.59 26.29
N ILE A 4 11.99 16.86 25.34
CA ILE A 4 13.38 16.96 24.90
C ILE A 4 13.38 17.50 23.47
N PRO A 5 14.29 18.44 23.13
CA PRO A 5 14.49 18.87 21.75
C PRO A 5 14.77 17.66 20.84
N PHE A 6 14.10 17.61 19.72
CA PHE A 6 14.20 16.49 18.77
C PHE A 6 14.27 17.02 17.35
N ALA A 7 15.14 16.43 16.54
CA ALA A 7 15.15 16.61 15.10
C ALA A 7 15.32 15.28 14.40
N CYS A 8 14.76 15.15 13.19
CA CYS A 8 15.08 14.07 12.27
C CYS A 8 15.40 14.63 10.89
N VAL A 9 16.25 13.91 10.16
CA VAL A 9 16.81 14.33 8.89
C VAL A 9 16.12 13.60 7.76
N SER A 10 15.84 14.31 6.67
CA SER A 10 15.39 13.77 5.39
C SER A 10 16.16 14.45 4.26
N GLU A 11 16.12 13.88 3.07
CA GLU A 11 16.64 14.51 1.86
C GLU A 11 15.48 14.89 0.94
N ASN A 12 15.53 16.11 0.38
CA ASN A 12 14.65 16.51 -0.70
C ASN A 12 15.28 16.19 -2.05
N ILE A 13 14.86 15.11 -2.68
CA ILE A 13 15.43 14.66 -3.98
C ILE A 13 15.12 15.57 -5.18
N VAL A 14 14.30 16.61 -4.99
CA VAL A 14 14.06 17.61 -6.05
C VAL A 14 15.30 18.50 -6.26
N ASN A 15 16.05 18.78 -5.18
CA ASN A 15 17.19 19.69 -5.19
C ASN A 15 18.43 19.16 -4.44
N GLY A 16 18.38 17.95 -3.86
CA GLY A 16 19.47 17.34 -3.12
C GLY A 16 19.75 17.96 -1.75
N ASN A 17 18.87 18.80 -1.22
CA ASN A 17 19.09 19.46 0.05
C ASN A 17 18.65 18.60 1.24
N GLU A 18 19.47 18.64 2.30
CA GLU A 18 19.10 18.13 3.61
C GLU A 18 17.93 18.94 4.20
N VAL A 19 16.94 18.23 4.75
CA VAL A 19 15.77 18.81 5.43
C VAL A 19 15.73 18.33 6.87
N ASN A 20 15.91 19.27 7.81
CA ASN A 20 15.93 19.00 9.24
C ASN A 20 14.58 19.37 9.86
N PHE A 21 13.83 18.37 10.30
CA PHE A 21 12.54 18.56 10.95
C PHE A 21 12.69 18.83 12.43
N HIS A 22 12.47 20.10 12.85
CA HIS A 22 12.43 20.53 14.26
C HIS A 22 11.01 20.84 14.73
N LYS A 23 10.04 20.89 13.82
CA LYS A 23 8.64 21.26 14.05
C LYS A 23 7.72 20.59 13.03
N GLY A 24 6.45 20.60 13.30
CA GLY A 24 5.41 20.02 12.43
C GLY A 24 4.84 18.73 13.00
N VAL A 25 4.27 17.90 12.15
CA VAL A 25 3.67 16.62 12.52
C VAL A 25 4.79 15.58 12.66
N LEU A 26 5.03 15.12 13.90
CA LEU A 26 6.11 14.17 14.20
C LEU A 26 6.05 12.91 13.35
N ALA A 27 4.86 12.33 13.17
CA ALA A 27 4.67 11.13 12.36
C ALA A 27 5.10 11.34 10.89
N THR A 28 4.80 12.50 10.30
CA THR A 28 5.22 12.85 8.94
C THR A 28 6.74 13.01 8.86
N ALA A 29 7.35 13.67 9.83
CA ALA A 29 8.79 13.86 9.90
C ALA A 29 9.54 12.53 10.03
N MET A 30 9.09 11.66 10.94
CA MET A 30 9.64 10.30 11.11
C MET A 30 9.46 9.47 9.84
N ARG A 31 8.28 9.52 9.21
CA ARG A 31 8.00 8.78 7.98
C ARG A 31 8.87 9.25 6.82
N ALA A 32 9.16 10.54 6.72
CA ALA A 32 10.08 11.11 5.74
C ALA A 32 11.52 10.63 5.99
N SER A 33 11.97 10.71 7.25
CA SER A 33 13.33 10.30 7.67
C SER A 33 13.62 8.81 7.49
N MET A 34 12.60 7.96 7.41
CA MET A 34 12.74 6.51 7.19
C MET A 34 12.34 6.06 5.78
N ALA A 35 12.13 6.98 4.85
CA ALA A 35 11.67 6.68 3.50
C ALA A 35 12.82 6.19 2.59
N ILE A 36 13.38 5.02 2.89
CA ILE A 36 14.52 4.41 2.15
C ILE A 36 14.16 4.29 0.65
N PRO A 37 14.96 4.88 -0.25
CA PRO A 37 14.73 4.80 -1.69
C PRO A 37 14.67 3.35 -2.18
N GLY A 38 13.64 3.04 -3.00
CA GLY A 38 13.42 1.69 -3.52
C GLY A 38 12.72 0.71 -2.54
N VAL A 39 12.62 1.05 -1.24
CA VAL A 39 11.93 0.24 -0.23
C VAL A 39 10.61 0.87 0.17
N PHE A 40 10.61 2.16 0.44
CA PHE A 40 9.41 2.90 0.84
C PHE A 40 9.07 4.01 -0.14
N THR A 41 7.78 4.31 -0.25
CA THR A 41 7.31 5.46 -1.04
C THR A 41 7.81 6.77 -0.43
N PRO A 42 8.40 7.68 -1.22
CA PRO A 42 8.79 9.01 -0.76
C PRO A 42 7.63 9.80 -0.16
N VAL A 43 7.92 10.65 0.80
CA VAL A 43 6.92 11.56 1.40
C VAL A 43 6.87 12.85 0.57
N ARG A 44 5.68 13.20 0.10
CA ARG A 44 5.44 14.47 -0.59
C ARG A 44 4.91 15.49 0.40
N LEU A 45 5.61 16.59 0.55
CA LEU A 45 5.24 17.69 1.44
C LEU A 45 5.48 19.01 0.72
N ASP A 46 4.42 19.76 0.47
CA ASP A 46 4.44 20.97 -0.36
C ASP A 46 5.08 20.68 -1.74
N SER A 47 6.15 21.39 -2.09
CA SER A 47 6.92 21.19 -3.33
C SER A 47 8.08 20.20 -3.19
N MET A 48 8.24 19.55 -2.03
CA MET A 48 9.33 18.63 -1.73
C MET A 48 8.92 17.18 -1.98
N VAL A 49 9.89 16.38 -2.38
CA VAL A 49 9.82 14.92 -2.43
C VAL A 49 10.92 14.38 -1.51
N LEU A 50 10.50 13.91 -0.34
CA LEU A 50 11.38 13.57 0.76
C LEU A 50 11.66 12.07 0.82
N VAL A 51 12.92 11.73 0.98
CA VAL A 51 13.43 10.38 1.22
C VAL A 51 14.24 10.34 2.51
N ASP A 52 14.70 9.15 2.87
CA ASP A 52 15.55 8.91 4.04
C ASP A 52 16.75 9.85 4.07
N GLY A 53 16.96 10.49 5.22
CA GLY A 53 18.08 11.41 5.42
C GLY A 53 19.43 10.73 5.45
N GLY A 54 19.47 9.43 5.66
CA GLY A 54 20.69 8.63 5.61
C GLY A 54 21.40 8.65 4.26
N VAL A 55 20.75 9.10 3.19
CA VAL A 55 21.36 9.31 1.88
C VAL A 55 22.41 10.43 1.94
N VAL A 56 22.14 11.52 2.66
CA VAL A 56 23.03 12.70 2.75
C VAL A 56 23.69 12.85 4.12
N ASN A 57 23.00 12.47 5.20
CA ASN A 57 23.48 12.69 6.57
C ASN A 57 22.97 11.63 7.54
N ASN A 58 23.60 10.46 7.51
CA ASN A 58 23.21 9.30 8.34
C ASN A 58 23.79 9.34 9.78
N TYR A 59 24.60 10.36 10.08
CA TYR A 59 25.18 10.57 11.39
C TYR A 59 25.19 12.09 11.72
N PRO A 60 24.03 12.67 12.07
CA PRO A 60 23.74 14.10 12.01
C PRO A 60 24.25 14.89 13.24
N VAL A 61 25.53 14.82 13.57
CA VAL A 61 26.18 15.57 14.64
C VAL A 61 26.09 17.07 14.43
N ASN A 62 26.28 17.53 13.20
CA ASN A 62 26.12 18.94 12.80
C ASN A 62 24.73 19.49 13.14
N VAL A 63 23.68 18.66 13.01
CA VAL A 63 22.30 19.06 13.34
C VAL A 63 22.16 19.23 14.86
N ALA A 64 22.70 18.28 15.65
CA ALA A 64 22.69 18.40 17.11
C ALA A 64 23.48 19.65 17.60
N ARG A 65 24.62 19.94 17.01
CA ARG A 65 25.39 21.18 17.29
C ARG A 65 24.56 22.43 16.96
N ALA A 66 23.91 22.45 15.79
CA ALA A 66 23.04 23.58 15.39
C ALA A 66 21.84 23.75 16.33
N MET A 67 21.39 22.69 17.01
CA MET A 67 20.36 22.74 18.05
C MET A 67 20.89 23.26 19.41
N GLY A 68 22.18 23.54 19.52
CA GLY A 68 22.82 24.08 20.73
C GLY A 68 23.41 23.03 21.67
N ALA A 69 23.71 21.83 21.17
CA ALA A 69 24.38 20.82 22.00
C ALA A 69 25.87 21.16 22.16
N ASP A 70 26.32 21.30 23.40
CA ASP A 70 27.73 21.56 23.74
C ASP A 70 28.53 20.26 23.73
N ILE A 71 27.90 19.13 24.02
CA ILE A 71 28.53 17.82 24.10
C ILE A 71 27.71 16.83 23.27
N ILE A 72 28.40 16.05 22.47
CA ILE A 72 27.79 15.05 21.59
C ILE A 72 28.22 13.64 21.98
N ILE A 73 27.28 12.81 22.34
CA ILE A 73 27.43 11.35 22.38
C ILE A 73 26.83 10.80 21.08
N GLY A 74 27.68 10.35 20.18
CA GLY A 74 27.25 9.84 18.89
C GLY A 74 27.23 8.32 18.87
N VAL A 75 26.10 7.73 18.53
CA VAL A 75 25.94 6.27 18.36
C VAL A 75 25.83 5.98 16.85
N ASP A 76 26.80 5.25 16.33
CA ASP A 76 26.87 4.86 14.93
C ASP A 76 26.41 3.42 14.74
N VAL A 77 25.33 3.28 13.98
CA VAL A 77 24.70 1.99 13.63
C VAL A 77 24.80 1.69 12.13
N GLN A 78 25.74 2.31 11.42
CA GLN A 78 25.96 2.10 10.00
C GLN A 78 26.86 0.88 9.78
N ASN A 79 26.58 0.14 8.71
CA ASN A 79 27.55 -0.83 8.20
C ASN A 79 28.75 -0.14 7.55
N ASP A 80 29.90 -0.75 7.62
CA ASP A 80 31.08 -0.27 6.91
C ASP A 80 30.88 -0.42 5.38
N LEU A 81 31.71 0.29 4.60
CA LEU A 81 31.70 0.16 3.15
C LEU A 81 32.09 -1.27 2.74
N LYS A 82 31.36 -1.83 1.81
CA LYS A 82 31.61 -3.18 1.32
C LYS A 82 32.90 -3.27 0.52
N PRO A 83 33.70 -4.32 0.70
CA PRO A 83 34.85 -4.59 -0.12
C PRO A 83 34.45 -5.00 -1.55
N ALA A 84 35.39 -4.92 -2.49
CA ALA A 84 35.13 -5.15 -3.93
C ALA A 84 34.49 -6.53 -4.24
N ASN A 85 34.82 -7.55 -3.48
CA ASN A 85 34.30 -8.91 -3.64
C ASN A 85 32.82 -9.08 -3.20
N GLU A 86 32.24 -8.10 -2.51
CA GLU A 86 30.82 -8.10 -2.10
C GLU A 86 29.92 -7.22 -2.99
N LEU A 87 30.51 -6.51 -3.94
CA LEU A 87 29.78 -5.60 -4.86
C LEU A 87 29.36 -6.34 -6.15
N ASN A 88 28.71 -7.49 -6.01
CA ASN A 88 28.37 -8.39 -7.11
C ASN A 88 26.92 -8.28 -7.62
N SER A 89 26.11 -7.42 -7.02
CA SER A 89 24.71 -7.23 -7.42
C SER A 89 24.38 -5.76 -7.60
N THR A 90 23.40 -5.46 -8.46
CA THR A 90 22.91 -4.09 -8.65
C THR A 90 22.47 -3.46 -7.31
N GLY A 91 21.84 -4.24 -6.42
CA GLY A 91 21.43 -3.77 -5.09
C GLY A 91 22.59 -3.41 -4.19
N SER A 92 23.68 -4.23 -4.17
CA SER A 92 24.88 -3.95 -3.37
C SER A 92 25.64 -2.73 -3.90
N ILE A 93 25.72 -2.56 -5.22
CA ILE A 93 26.35 -1.39 -5.85
C ILE A 93 25.55 -0.12 -5.56
N LEU A 94 24.23 -0.16 -5.72
CA LEU A 94 23.38 1.00 -5.44
C LEU A 94 23.44 1.39 -3.95
N GLY A 95 23.38 0.43 -3.04
CA GLY A 95 23.55 0.68 -1.60
C GLY A 95 24.91 1.32 -1.27
N GLN A 96 25.99 0.84 -1.89
CA GLN A 96 27.32 1.44 -1.73
C GLN A 96 27.38 2.87 -2.24
N LEU A 97 26.79 3.15 -3.41
CA LEU A 97 26.71 4.52 -3.95
C LEU A 97 25.98 5.46 -3.01
N ILE A 98 24.87 5.03 -2.42
CA ILE A 98 24.12 5.80 -1.42
C ILE A 98 25.01 6.09 -0.19
N ASN A 99 25.72 5.08 0.35
CA ASN A 99 26.62 5.28 1.48
C ASN A 99 27.79 6.23 1.16
N LEU A 100 28.25 6.27 -0.07
CA LEU A 100 29.31 7.16 -0.50
C LEU A 100 28.87 8.62 -0.61
N MET A 101 27.57 8.88 -0.87
CA MET A 101 27.05 10.27 -1.00
C MET A 101 27.22 11.07 0.28
N GLY A 102 26.96 10.46 1.45
CA GLY A 102 27.11 11.10 2.76
C GLY A 102 28.48 11.01 3.40
N LEU A 103 29.46 10.34 2.77
CA LEU A 103 30.72 9.96 3.40
C LEU A 103 31.58 11.13 3.90
N GLU A 104 31.66 12.21 3.14
CA GLU A 104 32.48 13.39 3.53
C GLU A 104 31.86 14.12 4.73
N LEU A 105 30.54 14.26 4.75
CA LEU A 105 29.84 14.83 5.90
C LEU A 105 29.97 13.93 7.14
N TYR A 106 29.84 12.63 6.97
CA TYR A 106 30.07 11.64 8.05
C TYR A 106 31.47 11.78 8.66
N LYS A 107 32.54 11.84 7.85
CA LYS A 107 33.90 12.04 8.33
C LYS A 107 34.07 13.35 9.11
N LYS A 108 33.40 14.43 8.69
CA LYS A 108 33.39 15.68 9.40
C LYS A 108 32.65 15.56 10.72
N ASN A 109 31.48 15.01 10.74
CA ASN A 109 30.64 14.81 11.92
C ASN A 109 31.32 13.89 12.95
N LEU A 110 32.06 12.89 12.49
CA LEU A 110 32.84 12.02 13.37
C LEU A 110 33.91 12.78 14.16
N LYS A 111 34.59 13.75 13.53
CA LYS A 111 35.58 14.59 14.21
C LYS A 111 34.97 15.55 15.24
N GLU A 112 33.70 15.90 15.10
CA GLU A 112 32.96 16.80 15.98
C GLU A 112 32.22 16.06 17.10
N THR A 113 32.39 14.72 17.20
CA THR A 113 31.78 13.86 18.22
C THR A 113 32.70 13.76 19.45
N ASP A 114 32.16 14.06 20.63
CA ASP A 114 32.95 14.02 21.88
C ASP A 114 33.09 12.58 22.42
N THR A 115 32.04 11.80 22.33
CA THR A 115 32.07 10.36 22.69
C THR A 115 31.47 9.56 21.54
N TYR A 116 32.27 8.73 20.89
CA TYR A 116 31.86 7.89 19.76
C TYR A 116 31.61 6.46 20.18
N ILE A 117 30.43 5.92 19.85
CA ILE A 117 30.03 4.56 20.12
C ILE A 117 29.70 3.89 18.81
N LYS A 118 30.56 2.98 18.32
CA LYS A 118 30.29 2.17 17.14
C LYS A 118 29.62 0.88 17.54
N VAL A 119 28.44 0.63 17.02
CA VAL A 119 27.71 -0.63 17.21
C VAL A 119 28.02 -1.57 16.06
N ASP A 120 28.39 -2.81 16.37
CA ASP A 120 28.51 -3.86 15.37
C ASP A 120 27.12 -4.28 14.88
N VAL A 121 26.81 -3.97 13.63
CA VAL A 121 25.55 -4.33 12.96
C VAL A 121 25.76 -5.35 11.82
N GLU A 122 26.94 -5.99 11.77
CA GLU A 122 27.25 -7.00 10.76
C GLU A 122 26.23 -8.14 10.78
N GLY A 123 25.79 -8.54 9.58
CA GLY A 123 24.77 -9.57 9.40
C GLY A 123 23.32 -9.06 9.50
N TYR A 124 23.11 -7.77 9.80
CA TYR A 124 21.80 -7.15 9.91
C TYR A 124 21.63 -5.95 8.97
N SER A 125 20.38 -5.61 8.70
CA SER A 125 20.00 -4.47 7.88
C SER A 125 18.83 -3.72 8.50
N ALA A 126 18.47 -2.57 7.95
CA ALA A 126 17.29 -1.80 8.34
C ALA A 126 15.95 -2.58 8.20
N ALA A 127 15.95 -3.74 7.56
CA ALA A 127 14.79 -4.65 7.44
C ALA A 127 14.81 -5.83 8.43
N SER A 128 15.77 -5.89 9.35
CA SER A 128 15.94 -7.01 10.29
C SER A 128 15.06 -6.81 11.55
N PHE A 129 13.77 -7.10 11.43
CA PHE A 129 12.75 -6.89 12.51
C PHE A 129 12.31 -8.18 13.20
N THR A 130 13.03 -9.29 13.07
CA THR A 130 12.71 -10.49 13.87
C THR A 130 13.04 -10.25 15.34
N PRO A 131 12.29 -10.84 16.31
CA PRO A 131 12.57 -10.67 17.74
C PRO A 131 14.03 -10.98 18.10
N SER A 132 14.57 -12.07 17.57
CA SER A 132 15.97 -12.45 17.80
C SER A 132 16.99 -11.45 17.24
N ALA A 133 16.71 -10.82 16.10
CA ALA A 133 17.55 -9.77 15.52
C ALA A 133 17.54 -8.52 16.41
N VAL A 134 16.34 -8.11 16.86
CA VAL A 134 16.16 -6.96 17.75
C VAL A 134 16.93 -7.18 19.07
N ASP A 135 16.73 -8.34 19.74
CA ASP A 135 17.43 -8.66 20.98
C ASP A 135 18.96 -8.67 20.79
N THR A 136 19.44 -9.22 19.68
CA THR A 136 20.89 -9.24 19.39
C THR A 136 21.45 -7.84 19.18
N LEU A 137 20.74 -6.98 18.42
CA LEU A 137 21.20 -5.62 18.17
C LEU A 137 21.16 -4.75 19.43
N ILE A 138 20.17 -4.92 20.30
CA ILE A 138 20.12 -4.25 21.61
C ILE A 138 21.32 -4.65 22.45
N ARG A 139 21.62 -5.96 22.57
CA ARG A 139 22.77 -6.46 23.32
C ARG A 139 24.10 -5.93 22.76
N ARG A 140 24.30 -5.94 21.43
CA ARG A 140 25.50 -5.35 20.78
C ARG A 140 25.63 -3.85 21.06
N GLY A 141 24.52 -3.11 21.09
CA GLY A 141 24.48 -1.69 21.46
C GLY A 141 24.91 -1.46 22.91
N GLU A 142 24.44 -2.30 23.84
CA GLU A 142 24.84 -2.27 25.26
C GLU A 142 26.33 -2.58 25.44
N GLU A 143 26.83 -3.62 24.78
CA GLU A 143 28.25 -4.00 24.82
C GLU A 143 29.14 -2.86 24.27
N ALA A 144 28.75 -2.23 23.16
CA ALA A 144 29.46 -1.10 22.58
C ALA A 144 29.49 0.12 23.51
N ALA A 145 28.38 0.43 24.19
CA ALA A 145 28.31 1.51 25.18
C ALA A 145 29.16 1.20 26.41
N LEU A 146 29.14 -0.05 26.90
CA LEU A 146 29.96 -0.49 28.02
C LEU A 146 31.47 -0.44 27.72
N ALA A 147 31.88 -0.67 26.48
CA ALA A 147 33.27 -0.49 26.06
C ALA A 147 33.74 0.97 26.18
N GLN A 148 32.82 1.95 26.12
CA GLN A 148 33.11 3.39 26.32
C GLN A 148 32.85 3.87 27.75
N LYS A 149 32.69 2.94 28.72
CA LYS A 149 32.34 3.25 30.13
C LYS A 149 33.27 4.30 30.75
N ASN A 150 34.56 4.19 30.53
CA ASN A 150 35.52 5.13 31.14
C ASN A 150 35.36 6.55 30.58
N SER A 151 35.14 6.70 29.27
CA SER A 151 34.87 8.00 28.63
C SER A 151 33.56 8.59 29.15
N LEU A 152 32.52 7.77 29.30
CA LEU A 152 31.22 8.22 29.84
C LEU A 152 31.31 8.61 31.31
N ILE A 153 32.09 7.91 32.14
CA ILE A 153 32.33 8.26 33.57
C ILE A 153 33.07 9.59 33.64
N LYS A 154 34.12 9.78 32.83
CA LYS A 154 34.84 11.03 32.75
C LYS A 154 33.94 12.19 32.41
N LEU A 155 33.14 12.04 31.36
CA LEU A 155 32.15 13.02 30.94
C LEU A 155 31.13 13.34 32.04
N LYS A 156 30.65 12.31 32.77
CA LYS A 156 29.76 12.49 33.91
C LYS A 156 30.40 13.35 35.01
N GLN A 157 31.69 13.13 35.28
CA GLN A 157 32.44 13.92 36.27
C GLN A 157 32.62 15.39 35.80
N GLU A 158 32.97 15.59 34.55
CA GLU A 158 33.10 16.94 33.94
C GLU A 158 31.79 17.75 34.01
N LEU A 159 30.65 17.06 33.91
CA LEU A 159 29.32 17.67 34.01
C LEU A 159 28.86 17.85 35.49
N GLY A 160 29.65 17.45 36.48
CA GLY A 160 29.25 17.53 37.87
C GLY A 160 28.11 16.59 38.25
N LEU A 161 27.87 15.55 37.46
CA LEU A 161 26.81 14.56 37.72
C LEU A 161 27.35 13.44 38.65
N ASP A 162 27.18 13.60 39.94
CA ASP A 162 27.58 12.61 40.95
C ASP A 162 26.51 11.50 41.14
N SER A 163 26.74 10.64 42.11
CA SER A 163 25.83 9.53 42.47
C SER A 163 24.48 9.99 43.04
N THR A 164 24.38 11.26 43.42
CA THR A 164 23.16 11.85 44.02
C THR A 164 22.30 12.54 42.94
N TYR A 165 22.82 12.70 41.70
CA TYR A 165 22.06 13.29 40.61
C TYR A 165 20.85 12.42 40.25
N MET A 166 19.68 13.01 40.41
CA MET A 166 18.42 12.43 39.99
C MET A 166 17.89 13.22 38.78
N PRO A 167 17.75 12.57 37.61
CA PRO A 167 17.17 13.24 36.46
C PRO A 167 15.75 13.70 36.76
N LYS A 168 15.40 14.91 36.32
CA LYS A 168 14.00 15.38 36.43
C LYS A 168 13.10 14.43 35.66
N PRO A 169 12.00 13.95 36.27
CA PRO A 169 11.06 13.11 35.53
C PRO A 169 10.52 13.87 34.34
N LEU A 170 10.59 13.25 33.17
CA LEU A 170 10.01 13.81 31.96
C LEU A 170 8.48 13.83 32.08
N PRO A 171 7.80 14.87 31.58
CA PRO A 171 6.36 14.89 31.51
C PRO A 171 5.87 13.65 30.76
N SER A 172 5.06 12.82 31.41
CA SER A 172 4.41 11.71 30.75
C SER A 172 3.19 12.23 30.01
N TYR A 173 3.13 12.02 28.71
CA TYR A 173 1.95 12.25 27.88
C TYR A 173 1.41 10.87 27.44
N PRO A 174 0.70 10.16 28.34
CA PRO A 174 0.21 8.84 27.98
C PRO A 174 -0.73 8.97 26.78
N TYR A 175 -0.38 8.29 25.69
CA TYR A 175 -1.27 8.12 24.59
C TYR A 175 -2.48 7.31 25.06
N SER A 176 -3.66 7.91 24.99
CA SER A 176 -4.91 7.23 25.27
C SER A 176 -5.75 7.19 24.00
N PRO A 177 -5.87 6.03 23.34
CA PRO A 177 -6.65 5.88 22.12
C PRO A 177 -8.13 6.22 22.36
N ASN A 178 -8.60 6.06 23.59
CA ASN A 178 -9.99 6.36 23.97
C ASN A 178 -10.19 7.82 24.39
N ARG A 179 -9.15 8.66 24.40
CA ARG A 179 -9.28 10.09 24.64
C ARG A 179 -10.19 10.69 23.59
N LYS A 180 -11.26 11.35 24.04
CA LYS A 180 -12.19 12.06 23.18
C LYS A 180 -11.73 13.50 22.98
N VAL A 181 -11.92 13.98 21.77
CA VAL A 181 -11.71 15.38 21.39
C VAL A 181 -12.99 15.90 20.73
N TYR A 182 -13.35 17.14 21.03
CA TYR A 182 -14.50 17.76 20.43
C TYR A 182 -14.14 18.25 19.02
N ILE A 183 -14.79 17.71 18.00
CA ILE A 183 -14.56 18.05 16.59
C ILE A 183 -15.69 18.95 16.13
N LYS A 184 -15.35 20.19 15.77
CA LYS A 184 -16.30 21.17 15.23
C LYS A 184 -16.63 20.90 13.77
N GLU A 185 -15.60 20.77 12.96
CA GLU A 185 -15.71 20.63 11.52
C GLU A 185 -14.80 19.50 11.03
N ILE A 186 -15.25 18.81 9.98
CA ILE A 186 -14.47 17.77 9.31
C ILE A 186 -14.35 18.15 7.84
N THR A 187 -13.11 18.27 7.35
CA THR A 187 -12.83 18.63 5.97
C THR A 187 -11.97 17.54 5.31
N PHE A 188 -12.13 17.39 4.01
CA PHE A 188 -11.35 16.48 3.18
C PHE A 188 -10.75 17.28 2.02
N ASP A 189 -9.44 17.18 1.82
CA ASP A 189 -8.77 17.92 0.77
C ASP A 189 -9.19 17.44 -0.62
N GLY A 190 -9.54 18.39 -1.50
CA GLY A 190 -9.85 18.13 -2.91
C GLY A 190 -11.16 17.36 -3.19
N LEU A 191 -12.10 17.31 -2.24
CA LEU A 191 -13.40 16.67 -2.41
C LEU A 191 -14.56 17.68 -2.46
N ASP A 192 -15.62 17.30 -3.19
CA ASP A 192 -16.87 18.03 -3.17
C ASP A 192 -17.76 17.67 -1.95
N GLU A 193 -18.80 18.47 -1.68
CA GLU A 193 -19.69 18.28 -0.53
C GLU A 193 -20.51 16.97 -0.57
N LYS A 194 -20.70 16.39 -1.74
CA LYS A 194 -21.41 15.12 -1.89
C LYS A 194 -20.53 13.95 -1.49
N ASP A 195 -19.28 13.95 -1.93
CA ASP A 195 -18.29 12.94 -1.57
C ASP A 195 -17.91 13.04 -0.09
N LYS A 196 -17.81 14.28 0.47
CA LYS A 196 -17.64 14.53 1.91
C LYS A 196 -18.73 13.84 2.73
N ARG A 197 -20.00 14.04 2.41
CA ARG A 197 -21.13 13.42 3.14
C ARG A 197 -21.10 11.90 3.10
N TRP A 198 -20.72 11.34 1.96
CA TRP A 198 -20.57 9.90 1.82
C TRP A 198 -19.42 9.35 2.68
N LEU A 199 -18.25 10.01 2.67
CA LEU A 199 -17.10 9.61 3.49
C LEU A 199 -17.39 9.72 4.99
N LEU A 200 -18.01 10.80 5.43
CA LEU A 200 -18.41 10.96 6.84
C LEU A 200 -19.29 9.80 7.32
N LYS A 201 -20.25 9.40 6.49
CA LYS A 201 -21.13 8.26 6.81
C LYS A 201 -20.40 6.94 6.80
N ARG A 202 -19.47 6.73 5.85
CA ARG A 202 -18.66 5.50 5.75
C ARG A 202 -17.70 5.36 6.92
N CYS A 203 -17.06 6.44 7.32
CA CYS A 203 -16.12 6.49 8.45
C CYS A 203 -16.85 6.59 9.80
N ASP A 204 -18.19 6.71 9.83
CA ASP A 204 -18.99 6.94 11.01
C ASP A 204 -18.45 8.12 11.85
N LEU A 205 -18.20 9.23 11.18
CA LEU A 205 -17.76 10.48 11.76
C LEU A 205 -18.89 11.51 11.72
N LYS A 206 -18.97 12.33 12.74
CA LYS A 206 -20.00 13.38 12.85
C LYS A 206 -19.34 14.68 13.30
N GLU A 207 -19.65 15.78 12.61
CA GLU A 207 -19.29 17.14 13.02
C GLU A 207 -20.04 17.54 14.31
N ASP A 208 -19.55 18.54 15.00
CA ASP A 208 -20.07 19.03 16.27
C ASP A 208 -20.26 17.91 17.32
N SER A 209 -19.27 17.05 17.48
CA SER A 209 -19.35 15.91 18.38
C SER A 209 -18.01 15.54 19.03
N GLU A 210 -18.07 14.79 20.11
CA GLU A 210 -16.89 14.16 20.72
C GLU A 210 -16.53 12.89 19.98
N ILE A 211 -15.31 12.84 19.43
CA ILE A 211 -14.78 11.69 18.70
C ILE A 211 -13.52 11.20 19.42
N SER A 212 -13.37 9.89 19.60
CA SER A 212 -12.16 9.32 20.19
C SER A 212 -11.01 9.31 19.16
N LEU A 213 -9.77 9.47 19.60
CA LEU A 213 -8.60 9.37 18.74
C LEU A 213 -8.56 8.05 18.00
N ARG A 214 -8.89 6.96 18.68
CA ARG A 214 -9.03 5.63 18.06
C ARG A 214 -9.99 5.64 16.86
N ARG A 215 -11.13 6.36 16.99
CA ARG A 215 -12.11 6.44 15.88
C ARG A 215 -11.57 7.22 14.70
N ILE A 216 -10.79 8.28 14.94
CA ILE A 216 -10.13 9.04 13.87
C ILE A 216 -9.09 8.16 13.15
N GLU A 217 -8.34 7.35 13.89
CA GLU A 217 -7.36 6.41 13.30
C GLU A 217 -8.05 5.29 12.51
N GLU A 218 -9.14 4.73 13.04
CA GLU A 218 -9.95 3.74 12.30
C GLU A 218 -10.53 4.34 11.01
N ALA A 219 -11.00 5.57 11.05
CA ALA A 219 -11.47 6.30 9.87
C ALA A 219 -10.34 6.51 8.85
N THR A 220 -9.15 6.89 9.32
CA THR A 220 -7.97 7.04 8.47
C THR A 220 -7.58 5.71 7.82
N ALA A 221 -7.63 4.61 8.57
CA ALA A 221 -7.37 3.26 8.03
C ALA A 221 -8.43 2.86 6.98
N ILE A 222 -9.70 3.17 7.19
CA ILE A 222 -10.78 2.95 6.21
C ILE A 222 -10.53 3.75 4.92
N LEU A 223 -10.10 5.01 5.04
CA LEU A 223 -9.74 5.84 3.89
C LEU A 223 -8.53 5.30 3.13
N CYS A 224 -7.49 4.84 3.84
CA CYS A 224 -6.32 4.18 3.23
C CYS A 224 -6.67 2.83 2.60
N SER A 225 -7.68 2.11 3.09
CA SER A 225 -8.12 0.84 2.51
C SER A 225 -8.93 1.02 1.23
N ASN A 226 -9.42 2.23 0.98
CA ASN A 226 -10.14 2.54 -0.25
C ASN A 226 -9.17 2.53 -1.43
N LEU A 227 -9.53 1.80 -2.49
CA LEU A 227 -8.71 1.69 -3.70
C LEU A 227 -8.51 3.03 -4.45
N GLU A 228 -9.31 4.05 -4.12
CA GLU A 228 -9.24 5.38 -4.72
C GLU A 228 -8.13 6.27 -4.15
N TYR A 229 -7.69 6.00 -2.91
CA TYR A 229 -6.66 6.80 -2.25
C TYR A 229 -5.37 6.01 -2.07
N SER A 230 -4.24 6.63 -2.39
CA SER A 230 -2.90 6.07 -2.16
C SER A 230 -2.42 6.32 -0.73
N SER A 231 -2.88 7.41 -0.13
CA SER A 231 -2.63 7.75 1.26
C SER A 231 -3.76 8.60 1.84
N ALA A 232 -3.97 8.46 3.14
CA ALA A 232 -4.81 9.33 3.94
C ALA A 232 -4.05 9.67 5.22
N THR A 233 -3.97 10.94 5.54
CA THR A 233 -3.43 11.45 6.80
C THR A 233 -4.40 12.48 7.35
N TYR A 234 -4.23 12.90 8.60
CA TYR A 234 -5.09 13.92 9.18
C TYR A 234 -4.32 14.92 10.04
N ASN A 235 -4.87 16.12 10.16
CA ASN A 235 -4.44 17.16 11.07
C ASN A 235 -5.59 17.54 12.02
N LEU A 236 -5.25 17.96 13.24
CA LEU A 236 -6.19 18.42 14.26
C LEU A 236 -5.80 19.82 14.75
N PRO A 237 -5.95 20.88 13.92
CA PRO A 237 -5.74 22.24 14.37
C PRO A 237 -6.81 22.64 15.39
N GLU A 238 -6.41 23.43 16.38
CA GLU A 238 -7.35 24.03 17.33
C GLU A 238 -8.34 24.95 16.62
N ALA A 239 -9.61 24.78 16.93
CA ALA A 239 -10.67 25.61 16.35
C ALA A 239 -10.89 26.90 17.16
N PRO A 240 -11.23 28.03 16.53
CA PRO A 240 -11.61 29.24 17.23
C PRO A 240 -12.75 28.98 18.21
N GLY A 241 -12.57 29.39 19.48
CA GLY A 241 -13.56 29.14 20.54
C GLY A 241 -13.53 27.74 21.16
N GLY A 242 -12.43 27.01 20.99
CA GLY A 242 -12.20 25.68 21.60
C GLY A 242 -12.60 24.50 20.73
N GLY A 243 -12.11 23.31 21.05
CA GLY A 243 -12.25 22.11 20.23
C GLY A 243 -11.24 22.08 19.08
N TYR A 244 -11.44 21.17 18.13
CA TYR A 244 -10.52 20.93 17.00
C TYR A 244 -11.29 20.85 15.68
N ASN A 245 -10.62 21.23 14.60
CA ASN A 245 -11.07 20.89 13.24
C ASN A 245 -10.30 19.65 12.78
N LEU A 246 -11.01 18.66 12.26
CA LEU A 246 -10.41 17.44 11.72
C LEU A 246 -10.28 17.60 10.20
N HIS A 247 -9.05 17.71 9.74
CA HIS A 247 -8.75 17.88 8.33
C HIS A 247 -8.06 16.65 7.77
N PHE A 248 -8.72 15.92 6.85
CA PHE A 248 -8.14 14.78 6.15
C PHE A 248 -7.45 15.22 4.87
N LEU A 249 -6.18 14.83 4.74
CA LEU A 249 -5.37 15.00 3.54
C LEU A 249 -5.39 13.69 2.76
N LEU A 250 -6.08 13.69 1.62
CA LEU A 250 -6.25 12.51 0.78
C LEU A 250 -5.44 12.65 -0.49
N SER A 251 -4.59 11.67 -0.77
CA SER A 251 -3.91 11.55 -2.07
C SER A 251 -4.65 10.57 -2.94
N LYS A 252 -5.28 11.05 -4.01
CA LYS A 252 -5.95 10.17 -4.98
C LYS A 252 -4.92 9.30 -5.71
N LYS A 253 -5.28 8.04 -5.93
CA LYS A 253 -4.45 7.06 -6.61
C LYS A 253 -4.62 7.20 -8.12
N TYR A 254 -3.94 8.15 -8.71
CA TYR A 254 -3.89 8.32 -10.17
C TYR A 254 -2.55 7.82 -10.73
N GLU A 255 -2.19 6.59 -10.41
CA GLU A 255 -0.93 6.04 -10.89
C GLU A 255 -1.19 5.09 -12.05
N ASN A 256 -0.39 5.21 -13.11
CA ASN A 256 -0.24 4.16 -14.09
C ASN A 256 0.39 2.94 -13.38
N LYS A 257 -0.15 1.76 -13.62
CA LYS A 257 0.28 0.54 -12.95
C LYS A 257 0.74 -0.48 -13.98
N LEU A 258 1.85 -1.11 -13.69
CA LEU A 258 2.28 -2.32 -14.37
C LEU A 258 2.24 -3.46 -13.34
N ASN A 259 1.40 -4.45 -13.59
CA ASN A 259 1.34 -5.67 -12.79
C ASN A 259 1.86 -6.83 -13.62
N VAL A 260 2.72 -7.63 -13.03
CA VAL A 260 3.24 -8.85 -13.64
C VAL A 260 2.97 -10.00 -12.70
N GLY A 261 2.41 -11.09 -13.20
CA GLY A 261 2.13 -12.31 -12.45
C GLY A 261 2.62 -13.53 -13.21
N ILE A 262 3.15 -14.50 -12.47
CA ILE A 262 3.55 -15.79 -13.00
C ILE A 262 2.75 -16.85 -12.27
N ARG A 263 2.24 -17.83 -13.03
CA ARG A 263 1.51 -18.98 -12.49
C ARG A 263 2.13 -20.25 -13.02
N PHE A 264 2.27 -21.23 -12.14
CA PHE A 264 2.70 -22.58 -12.48
C PHE A 264 1.61 -23.56 -12.03
N ASP A 265 1.17 -24.42 -12.90
CA ASP A 265 0.27 -25.52 -12.58
C ASP A 265 0.50 -26.73 -13.53
N SER A 266 -0.07 -27.89 -13.17
CA SER A 266 0.09 -29.12 -13.92
C SER A 266 -0.62 -29.13 -15.28
N GLU A 267 -1.59 -28.24 -15.51
CA GLU A 267 -2.36 -28.17 -16.75
C GLU A 267 -1.73 -27.25 -17.78
N GLU A 268 -1.21 -26.11 -17.35
CA GLU A 268 -0.64 -25.08 -18.22
C GLU A 268 0.87 -25.03 -18.19
N THR A 269 1.52 -25.76 -17.28
CA THR A 269 2.95 -25.72 -16.98
C THR A 269 3.39 -24.35 -16.46
N ALA A 270 3.27 -23.31 -17.26
CA ALA A 270 3.57 -21.92 -16.88
C ALA A 270 2.68 -20.95 -17.64
N SER A 271 2.28 -19.88 -16.98
CA SER A 271 1.63 -18.74 -17.65
C SER A 271 2.15 -17.41 -17.07
N LEU A 272 2.29 -16.42 -17.96
CA LEU A 272 2.70 -15.05 -17.64
C LEU A 272 1.48 -14.13 -17.82
N LEU A 273 1.18 -13.34 -16.81
CA LEU A 273 0.14 -12.31 -16.86
C LEU A 273 0.82 -10.95 -16.80
N ILE A 274 0.46 -10.07 -17.73
CA ILE A 274 0.90 -8.68 -17.76
C ILE A 274 -0.36 -7.81 -17.80
N ASN A 275 -0.44 -6.85 -16.90
CA ASN A 275 -1.51 -5.87 -16.89
C ASN A 275 -0.93 -4.47 -16.80
N VAL A 276 -1.35 -3.60 -17.71
CA VAL A 276 -1.01 -2.18 -17.72
C VAL A 276 -2.31 -1.40 -17.52
N THR A 277 -2.37 -0.57 -16.50
CA THR A 277 -3.51 0.32 -16.23
C THR A 277 -3.03 1.75 -16.24
N SER A 278 -3.69 2.59 -17.08
CA SER A 278 -3.43 4.02 -17.20
C SER A 278 -4.66 4.82 -16.81
N ASN A 279 -4.46 5.83 -15.97
CA ASN A 279 -5.50 6.74 -15.53
C ASN A 279 -5.28 8.11 -16.15
N PHE A 280 -6.29 8.61 -16.85
CA PHE A 280 -6.24 9.90 -17.55
C PHE A 280 -7.04 10.93 -16.75
N ARG A 281 -6.39 12.05 -16.47
CA ARG A 281 -7.03 13.22 -15.84
C ARG A 281 -7.61 14.12 -16.89
N GLY A 282 -8.91 14.30 -16.89
CA GLY A 282 -9.64 15.19 -17.78
C GLY A 282 -10.88 15.75 -17.07
N LYS A 283 -11.74 16.44 -17.79
CA LYS A 283 -13.06 16.86 -17.28
C LYS A 283 -13.88 15.65 -16.81
N VAL A 284 -13.68 14.51 -17.44
CA VAL A 284 -14.21 13.22 -17.05
C VAL A 284 -13.02 12.29 -16.81
N PRO A 285 -12.77 11.84 -15.57
CA PRO A 285 -11.72 10.87 -15.30
C PRO A 285 -11.96 9.57 -16.07
N THR A 286 -10.92 9.02 -16.68
CA THR A 286 -11.01 7.76 -17.44
C THR A 286 -9.88 6.81 -17.07
N THR A 287 -10.17 5.52 -17.11
CA THR A 287 -9.21 4.45 -16.85
C THR A 287 -9.17 3.51 -18.04
N LEU A 288 -7.98 3.22 -18.55
CA LEU A 288 -7.75 2.18 -19.55
C LEU A 288 -6.87 1.09 -18.94
N SER A 289 -7.33 -0.15 -18.96
CA SER A 289 -6.57 -1.31 -18.51
C SER A 289 -6.43 -2.33 -19.64
N LEU A 290 -5.20 -2.74 -19.90
CA LEU A 290 -4.85 -3.76 -20.87
C LEU A 290 -4.26 -4.95 -20.13
N THR A 291 -4.85 -6.14 -20.27
CA THR A 291 -4.39 -7.36 -19.66
C THR A 291 -4.06 -8.39 -20.73
N GLY A 292 -2.84 -8.90 -20.72
CA GLY A 292 -2.39 -10.01 -21.55
C GLY A 292 -2.03 -11.22 -20.69
N ARG A 293 -2.47 -12.39 -21.06
CA ARG A 293 -2.05 -13.67 -20.50
C ARG A 293 -1.38 -14.49 -21.59
N LEU A 294 -0.16 -14.91 -21.34
CA LEU A 294 0.65 -15.76 -22.24
C LEU A 294 0.84 -17.12 -21.59
N GLY A 295 0.56 -18.17 -22.29
CA GLY A 295 0.63 -19.55 -21.84
C GLY A 295 -0.12 -20.47 -22.79
N LYS A 296 -0.35 -21.74 -22.42
CA LYS A 296 -1.16 -22.69 -23.18
C LYS A 296 -2.59 -22.14 -23.42
N ARG A 297 -3.15 -21.47 -22.42
CA ARG A 297 -4.42 -20.74 -22.51
C ARG A 297 -4.10 -19.25 -22.53
N TYR A 298 -4.03 -18.64 -23.71
CA TYR A 298 -3.71 -17.22 -23.83
C TYR A 298 -4.98 -16.36 -23.87
N ALA A 299 -4.86 -15.12 -23.38
CA ALA A 299 -5.97 -14.19 -23.32
C ALA A 299 -5.50 -12.74 -23.49
N ALA A 300 -6.38 -11.92 -24.02
CA ALA A 300 -6.22 -10.47 -24.04
C ALA A 300 -7.54 -9.82 -23.58
N ARG A 301 -7.43 -8.82 -22.69
CA ARG A 301 -8.58 -8.07 -22.18
C ARG A 301 -8.29 -6.58 -22.21
N ILE A 302 -9.26 -5.82 -22.63
CA ILE A 302 -9.28 -4.36 -22.61
C ILE A 302 -10.44 -3.94 -21.72
N ASP A 303 -10.18 -3.14 -20.71
CA ASP A 303 -11.19 -2.50 -19.87
C ASP A 303 -11.05 -0.99 -20.00
N TYR A 304 -12.13 -0.31 -20.31
CA TYR A 304 -12.23 1.13 -20.39
C TYR A 304 -13.33 1.61 -19.45
N GLY A 305 -12.96 2.43 -18.49
CA GLY A 305 -13.88 3.01 -17.52
C GLY A 305 -13.87 4.53 -17.59
N PHE A 306 -15.01 5.15 -17.40
CA PHE A 306 -15.13 6.60 -17.28
C PHE A 306 -16.14 6.97 -16.19
N GLU A 307 -15.86 8.06 -15.46
CA GLU A 307 -16.61 8.51 -14.30
C GLU A 307 -17.31 9.86 -14.58
N PRO A 308 -18.41 9.87 -15.35
CA PRO A 308 -19.17 11.09 -15.59
C PRO A 308 -19.96 11.45 -14.34
N ALA A 309 -19.83 12.67 -13.83
CA ALA A 309 -20.70 13.14 -12.75
C ALA A 309 -22.15 13.30 -13.26
N PRO A 310 -23.17 12.82 -12.56
CA PRO A 310 -23.20 12.26 -11.20
C PRO A 310 -23.05 10.71 -11.17
N LEU A 311 -22.83 10.06 -12.29
CA LEU A 311 -22.67 8.62 -12.40
C LEU A 311 -21.26 8.23 -11.93
N LYS A 312 -21.13 7.12 -11.21
CA LYS A 312 -19.85 6.78 -10.57
C LYS A 312 -18.87 6.14 -11.54
N ASN A 313 -19.27 5.10 -12.25
CA ASN A 313 -18.38 4.45 -13.21
C ASN A 313 -19.20 3.73 -14.27
N ILE A 314 -18.95 4.05 -15.52
CA ILE A 314 -19.44 3.29 -16.67
C ILE A 314 -18.24 2.58 -17.27
N GLY A 315 -18.32 1.25 -17.36
CA GLY A 315 -17.26 0.39 -17.85
C GLY A 315 -17.64 -0.29 -19.15
N LEU A 316 -16.71 -0.32 -20.09
CA LEU A 316 -16.74 -1.14 -21.29
C LEU A 316 -15.58 -2.12 -21.20
N ALA A 317 -15.84 -3.40 -21.40
CA ALA A 317 -14.79 -4.40 -21.44
C ALA A 317 -14.96 -5.32 -22.66
N TYR A 318 -13.83 -5.70 -23.22
CA TYR A 318 -13.77 -6.77 -24.21
C TYR A 318 -12.65 -7.73 -23.81
N MET A 319 -12.94 -9.03 -23.89
CA MET A 319 -11.97 -10.10 -23.61
C MET A 319 -12.00 -11.12 -24.75
N PHE A 320 -10.84 -11.52 -25.18
CA PHE A 320 -10.59 -12.68 -26.00
C PHE A 320 -9.77 -13.70 -25.19
N GLN A 321 -10.16 -14.97 -25.24
CA GLN A 321 -9.42 -16.05 -24.58
C GLN A 321 -9.45 -17.31 -25.42
N TYR A 322 -8.30 -17.92 -25.66
CA TYR A 322 -8.19 -19.28 -26.16
C TYR A 322 -8.08 -20.25 -25.00
N ASN A 323 -8.92 -21.28 -25.02
CA ASN A 323 -8.99 -22.32 -24.01
C ASN A 323 -8.64 -23.67 -24.62
N ASP A 324 -7.80 -24.43 -23.90
CA ASP A 324 -7.46 -25.82 -24.15
C ASP A 324 -7.65 -26.57 -22.84
N ILE A 325 -8.77 -27.31 -22.73
CA ILE A 325 -9.19 -27.96 -21.48
C ILE A 325 -9.17 -29.46 -21.67
N ASN A 326 -8.46 -30.15 -20.78
CA ASN A 326 -8.49 -31.61 -20.69
C ASN A 326 -9.54 -32.03 -19.67
N PHE A 327 -10.35 -32.99 -20.04
CA PHE A 327 -11.31 -33.65 -19.13
C PHE A 327 -10.77 -35.03 -18.75
N TYR A 328 -10.88 -35.35 -17.47
CA TYR A 328 -10.38 -36.59 -16.87
C TYR A 328 -11.54 -37.39 -16.31
N HIS A 329 -11.48 -38.72 -16.49
CA HIS A 329 -12.38 -39.67 -15.87
C HIS A 329 -11.56 -40.71 -15.13
N HIS A 330 -11.81 -40.89 -13.83
CA HIS A 330 -11.04 -41.76 -12.94
C HIS A 330 -9.50 -41.56 -13.00
N GLY A 331 -9.03 -40.35 -13.27
CA GLY A 331 -7.61 -40.03 -13.37
C GLY A 331 -7.02 -40.12 -14.78
N ASP A 332 -7.69 -40.76 -15.72
CA ASP A 332 -7.27 -40.83 -17.12
C ASP A 332 -7.90 -39.72 -17.95
N LYS A 333 -7.10 -39.18 -18.88
CA LYS A 333 -7.57 -38.15 -19.80
C LYS A 333 -8.64 -38.73 -20.72
N SER A 334 -9.87 -38.28 -20.59
CA SER A 334 -11.03 -38.77 -21.34
C SER A 334 -11.18 -38.01 -22.67
N HIS A 335 -11.16 -36.71 -22.65
CA HIS A 335 -11.28 -35.89 -23.85
C HIS A 335 -10.63 -34.53 -23.69
N ASN A 336 -10.49 -33.80 -24.79
CA ASN A 336 -9.98 -32.45 -24.83
C ASN A 336 -10.93 -31.55 -25.59
N SER A 337 -11.15 -30.33 -25.11
CA SER A 337 -11.93 -29.32 -25.80
C SER A 337 -11.08 -28.07 -25.99
N THR A 338 -11.05 -27.55 -27.21
CA THR A 338 -10.45 -26.26 -27.52
C THR A 338 -11.50 -25.32 -28.05
N TYR A 339 -11.52 -24.10 -27.52
CA TYR A 339 -12.47 -23.09 -27.96
C TYR A 339 -11.90 -21.68 -27.77
N ARG A 340 -12.39 -20.76 -28.59
CA ARG A 340 -12.20 -19.33 -28.46
C ARG A 340 -13.39 -18.74 -27.71
N TYR A 341 -13.08 -17.91 -26.74
CA TYR A 341 -14.09 -17.23 -25.93
C TYR A 341 -13.96 -15.72 -26.14
N HIS A 342 -15.08 -15.09 -26.49
CA HIS A 342 -15.17 -13.64 -26.60
C HIS A 342 -16.20 -13.12 -25.61
N LEU A 343 -15.86 -12.06 -24.91
CA LEU A 343 -16.74 -11.40 -23.97
C LEU A 343 -16.79 -9.90 -24.29
N GLY A 344 -17.99 -9.39 -24.51
CA GLY A 344 -18.29 -7.96 -24.49
C GLY A 344 -19.11 -7.61 -23.25
N GLU A 345 -18.69 -6.62 -22.48
CA GLU A 345 -19.38 -6.22 -21.24
C GLU A 345 -19.59 -4.70 -21.21
N LEU A 346 -20.81 -4.28 -20.88
CA LEU A 346 -21.14 -2.91 -20.51
C LEU A 346 -21.60 -2.92 -19.05
N SER A 347 -20.95 -2.17 -18.19
CA SER A 347 -21.25 -2.15 -16.75
C SER A 347 -21.50 -0.73 -16.24
N PHE A 348 -22.37 -0.63 -15.24
CA PHE A 348 -22.57 0.52 -14.39
C PHE A 348 -22.21 0.10 -12.96
N SER A 349 -21.15 0.64 -12.42
CA SER A 349 -20.56 0.19 -11.17
C SER A 349 -20.32 1.34 -10.17
N ASP A 350 -19.75 1.00 -9.00
CA ASP A 350 -19.42 1.92 -7.92
C ASP A 350 -20.60 2.66 -7.29
N VAL A 351 -21.76 2.00 -7.30
CA VAL A 351 -22.90 2.44 -6.49
C VAL A 351 -22.71 1.88 -5.08
N TRP A 352 -22.49 2.78 -4.11
CA TRP A 352 -22.22 2.41 -2.73
C TRP A 352 -23.41 2.62 -1.81
N TYR A 353 -23.64 1.64 -0.93
CA TYR A 353 -24.50 1.78 0.22
C TYR A 353 -23.81 1.18 1.46
N LYS A 354 -23.34 2.03 2.36
CA LYS A 354 -22.49 1.64 3.51
C LYS A 354 -21.26 0.85 3.02
N ASN A 355 -21.14 -0.41 3.43
CA ASN A 355 -20.04 -1.31 3.07
C ASN A 355 -20.35 -2.18 1.85
N ILE A 356 -21.43 -1.90 1.12
CA ILE A 356 -21.87 -2.67 -0.03
C ILE A 356 -21.64 -1.85 -1.29
N ARG A 357 -20.98 -2.44 -2.28
CA ARG A 357 -20.83 -1.91 -3.63
C ARG A 357 -21.67 -2.73 -4.58
N PHE A 358 -22.45 -2.05 -5.42
CA PHE A 358 -23.28 -2.65 -6.44
C PHE A 358 -22.72 -2.35 -7.83
N ALA A 359 -22.88 -3.31 -8.74
CA ALA A 359 -22.69 -3.17 -10.16
C ALA A 359 -23.81 -3.89 -10.91
N VAL A 360 -24.27 -3.30 -12.01
CA VAL A 360 -25.20 -3.94 -12.93
C VAL A 360 -24.70 -3.76 -14.35
N GLY A 361 -25.11 -4.63 -15.26
CA GLY A 361 -24.65 -4.50 -16.63
C GLY A 361 -25.24 -5.53 -17.58
N LEU A 362 -24.73 -5.46 -18.78
CA LEU A 362 -25.05 -6.32 -19.92
C LEU A 362 -23.79 -7.08 -20.31
N ARG A 363 -23.95 -8.31 -20.70
CA ARG A 363 -22.86 -9.18 -21.14
C ARG A 363 -23.27 -9.96 -22.37
N TYR A 364 -22.38 -9.98 -23.36
CA TYR A 364 -22.48 -10.80 -24.53
C TYR A 364 -21.28 -11.74 -24.58
N GLU A 365 -21.54 -13.03 -24.67
CA GLU A 365 -20.53 -14.08 -24.64
C GLU A 365 -20.66 -14.92 -25.90
N LEU A 366 -19.52 -15.22 -26.53
CA LEU A 366 -19.44 -16.07 -27.71
C LEU A 366 -18.41 -17.16 -27.44
N TYR A 367 -18.83 -18.39 -27.63
CA TYR A 367 -18.00 -19.58 -27.57
C TYR A 367 -17.89 -20.18 -28.96
N ASP A 368 -16.70 -20.20 -29.51
CA ASP A 368 -16.40 -20.76 -30.83
C ASP A 368 -15.51 -22.01 -30.60
N TYR A 369 -16.13 -23.17 -30.75
CA TYR A 369 -15.49 -24.45 -30.46
C TYR A 369 -14.74 -24.97 -31.69
N ASP A 370 -13.41 -25.16 -31.59
CA ASP A 370 -12.59 -25.70 -32.69
C ASP A 370 -12.63 -27.23 -32.71
N LYS A 371 -12.65 -27.91 -31.55
CA LYS A 371 -12.64 -29.38 -31.41
C LYS A 371 -13.30 -29.85 -30.13
N PHE A 372 -14.12 -30.90 -30.26
CA PHE A 372 -14.61 -31.70 -29.18
C PHE A 372 -14.16 -33.16 -29.45
N LEU A 373 -13.02 -33.56 -28.91
CA LEU A 373 -12.50 -34.93 -29.10
C LEU A 373 -13.04 -35.83 -28.01
N TYR A 374 -14.00 -36.66 -28.38
CA TYR A 374 -14.46 -37.78 -27.56
C TYR A 374 -13.70 -39.04 -27.97
N GLN A 375 -13.13 -39.78 -27.02
CA GLN A 375 -12.26 -40.91 -27.29
C GLN A 375 -13.00 -42.26 -27.46
N GLU A 376 -14.31 -42.34 -27.15
CA GLU A 376 -15.12 -43.53 -27.34
C GLU A 376 -16.28 -43.28 -28.31
N GLY A 377 -16.18 -43.92 -29.49
CA GLY A 377 -17.25 -44.02 -30.45
C GLY A 377 -17.47 -42.83 -31.34
N ASN A 378 -16.96 -42.90 -32.49
CA ASN A 378 -16.96 -42.10 -33.73
C ASN A 378 -18.26 -41.36 -34.11
N GLN A 379 -18.76 -40.51 -33.21
CA GLN A 379 -19.75 -39.47 -33.58
C GLN A 379 -19.15 -38.13 -33.12
N GLY A 380 -18.49 -37.43 -34.09
CA GLY A 380 -18.14 -36.03 -33.92
C GLY A 380 -19.43 -35.22 -33.73
N PHE A 381 -19.62 -34.62 -32.59
CA PHE A 381 -20.62 -33.58 -32.43
C PHE A 381 -20.23 -32.43 -33.33
N ASP A 382 -21.22 -31.89 -34.03
CA ASP A 382 -21.03 -30.67 -34.83
C ASP A 382 -20.65 -29.56 -33.88
N VAL A 383 -19.46 -29.03 -34.08
CA VAL A 383 -18.84 -28.06 -33.16
C VAL A 383 -19.31 -26.70 -33.65
N GLY A 384 -20.32 -26.19 -32.99
CA GLY A 384 -20.95 -24.92 -33.35
C GLY A 384 -20.40 -23.74 -32.57
N THR A 385 -20.87 -22.58 -32.96
CA THR A 385 -20.65 -21.32 -32.23
C THR A 385 -21.86 -21.05 -31.33
N GLU A 386 -21.62 -20.89 -30.02
CA GLU A 386 -22.67 -20.61 -29.05
C GLU A 386 -22.62 -19.15 -28.62
N HIS A 387 -23.79 -18.50 -28.59
CA HIS A 387 -23.96 -17.09 -28.24
C HIS A 387 -24.85 -16.95 -27.02
N PHE A 388 -24.40 -16.18 -26.02
CA PHE A 388 -25.20 -15.89 -24.84
C PHE A 388 -25.26 -14.39 -24.59
N PHE A 389 -26.48 -13.91 -24.31
CA PHE A 389 -26.70 -12.55 -23.83
C PHE A 389 -27.25 -12.60 -22.42
N SER A 390 -26.67 -11.80 -21.51
CA SER A 390 -27.13 -11.78 -20.13
C SER A 390 -27.18 -10.38 -19.55
N TYR A 391 -28.16 -10.18 -18.65
CA TYR A 391 -28.17 -9.10 -17.67
C TYR A 391 -27.51 -9.60 -16.41
N PHE A 392 -26.62 -8.80 -15.80
CA PHE A 392 -26.01 -9.20 -14.54
C PHE A 392 -26.15 -8.13 -13.48
N ALA A 393 -26.21 -8.58 -12.23
CA ALA A 393 -26.10 -7.77 -11.03
C ALA A 393 -25.03 -8.35 -10.11
N GLN A 394 -24.18 -7.52 -9.56
CA GLN A 394 -23.12 -7.91 -8.64
C GLN A 394 -23.20 -7.08 -7.36
N MET A 395 -22.92 -7.74 -6.25
CA MET A 395 -22.83 -7.11 -4.94
C MET A 395 -21.52 -7.53 -4.27
N HIS A 396 -20.80 -6.55 -3.74
CA HIS A 396 -19.62 -6.78 -2.95
C HIS A 396 -19.76 -6.08 -1.59
N TYR A 397 -19.81 -6.87 -0.53
CA TYR A 397 -19.81 -6.43 0.86
C TYR A 397 -18.40 -6.59 1.43
N GLU A 398 -17.84 -5.54 2.05
CA GLU A 398 -16.50 -5.58 2.61
C GLU A 398 -16.41 -4.79 3.92
N THR A 399 -15.85 -5.45 4.93
CA THR A 399 -15.58 -4.87 6.26
C THR A 399 -14.14 -5.08 6.71
N PHE A 400 -13.23 -5.49 5.81
CA PHE A 400 -11.83 -5.63 6.15
C PHE A 400 -11.24 -4.33 6.65
N ASP A 401 -10.43 -4.43 7.71
CA ASP A 401 -9.73 -3.31 8.34
C ASP A 401 -8.53 -2.81 7.50
N LYS A 402 -7.98 -3.65 6.63
CA LYS A 402 -6.86 -3.32 5.75
C LYS A 402 -7.07 -3.91 4.35
N ALA A 403 -6.61 -3.19 3.31
CA ALA A 403 -6.68 -3.67 1.92
C ALA A 403 -5.75 -4.87 1.67
N TYR A 404 -4.58 -4.88 2.33
CA TYR A 404 -3.61 -5.96 2.28
C TYR A 404 -3.41 -6.53 3.67
N PHE A 405 -3.38 -7.87 3.77
CA PHE A 405 -3.21 -8.59 5.04
C PHE A 405 -4.20 -8.13 6.11
N PRO A 406 -5.53 -8.26 5.86
CA PRO A 406 -6.54 -7.88 6.83
C PRO A 406 -6.37 -8.69 8.11
N THR A 407 -6.60 -8.05 9.27
CA THR A 407 -6.53 -8.72 10.58
C THR A 407 -7.90 -9.05 11.13
N LYS A 408 -8.97 -8.43 10.59
CA LYS A 408 -10.37 -8.73 10.95
C LYS A 408 -11.33 -8.29 9.84
N GLY A 409 -12.50 -8.90 9.81
CA GLY A 409 -13.60 -8.51 8.94
C GLY A 409 -14.05 -9.60 7.98
N ILE A 410 -14.99 -9.26 7.11
CA ILE A 410 -15.61 -10.16 6.14
C ILE A 410 -15.61 -9.48 4.77
N SER A 411 -15.30 -10.25 3.72
CA SER A 411 -15.53 -9.89 2.33
C SER A 411 -16.46 -10.92 1.71
N ALA A 412 -17.61 -10.50 1.18
CA ALA A 412 -18.56 -11.35 0.50
C ALA A 412 -18.90 -10.76 -0.87
N ARG A 413 -18.90 -11.61 -1.89
CA ARG A 413 -19.28 -11.24 -3.25
C ARG A 413 -20.41 -12.15 -3.69
N ALA A 414 -21.44 -11.57 -4.28
CA ALA A 414 -22.51 -12.30 -4.93
C ALA A 414 -22.73 -11.74 -6.33
N SER A 415 -23.00 -12.60 -7.29
CA SER A 415 -23.41 -12.21 -8.65
C SER A 415 -24.58 -13.04 -9.11
N TYR A 416 -25.53 -12.36 -9.75
CA TYR A 416 -26.66 -12.96 -10.44
C TYR A 416 -26.56 -12.60 -11.92
N SER A 417 -26.73 -13.59 -12.79
CA SER A 417 -26.78 -13.38 -14.24
C SER A 417 -28.05 -14.04 -14.78
N LEU A 418 -28.84 -13.27 -15.52
CA LEU A 418 -30.03 -13.73 -16.21
C LEU A 418 -29.72 -13.82 -17.71
N TYR A 419 -29.60 -15.01 -18.22
CA TYR A 419 -29.38 -15.30 -19.64
C TYR A 419 -30.71 -15.33 -20.38
N THR A 420 -30.82 -14.56 -21.45
CA THR A 420 -32.04 -14.36 -22.18
C THR A 420 -31.80 -14.42 -23.71
N ASP A 421 -32.84 -14.74 -24.46
CA ASP A 421 -32.87 -14.75 -25.92
C ASP A 421 -33.20 -13.39 -26.55
N ASN A 422 -33.21 -12.32 -25.76
CA ASN A 422 -33.64 -11.00 -26.26
C ASN A 422 -32.83 -10.47 -27.46
N PHE A 423 -31.54 -10.77 -27.53
CA PHE A 423 -30.62 -10.32 -28.59
C PHE A 423 -29.90 -11.44 -29.33
N THR A 424 -30.13 -12.70 -28.91
CA THR A 424 -29.55 -13.88 -29.52
C THR A 424 -30.63 -14.96 -29.61
N LYS A 425 -30.66 -15.70 -30.70
CA LYS A 425 -31.47 -16.94 -30.72
C LYS A 425 -30.65 -18.05 -30.14
N TYR A 426 -31.19 -18.73 -29.12
CA TYR A 426 -30.60 -19.94 -28.59
C TYR A 426 -31.11 -21.11 -29.46
N ASP A 427 -30.20 -21.74 -30.16
CA ASP A 427 -30.48 -23.00 -30.80
C ASP A 427 -30.54 -24.05 -29.70
N ASP A 428 -31.74 -24.53 -29.34
CA ASP A 428 -32.06 -25.59 -28.36
C ASP A 428 -31.86 -25.25 -26.85
N HIS A 429 -31.64 -24.01 -26.43
CA HIS A 429 -31.55 -23.66 -25.02
C HIS A 429 -32.69 -22.74 -24.57
N ALA A 430 -33.27 -23.05 -23.40
CA ALA A 430 -34.18 -22.13 -22.70
C ALA A 430 -33.41 -21.06 -21.95
N PRO A 431 -33.98 -19.84 -21.77
CA PRO A 431 -33.43 -18.85 -20.86
C PRO A 431 -33.15 -19.46 -19.48
N PHE A 432 -32.03 -19.10 -18.87
CA PHE A 432 -31.62 -19.59 -17.55
C PHE A 432 -30.98 -18.52 -16.70
N SER A 433 -30.78 -18.80 -15.43
CA SER A 433 -30.08 -17.90 -14.54
C SER A 433 -28.94 -18.61 -13.82
N ALA A 434 -27.90 -17.85 -13.49
CA ALA A 434 -26.74 -18.31 -12.73
C ALA A 434 -26.51 -17.41 -11.52
N ILE A 435 -26.27 -18.05 -10.38
CA ILE A 435 -25.87 -17.39 -9.13
C ILE A 435 -24.47 -17.88 -8.76
N LYS A 436 -23.57 -16.91 -8.46
CA LYS A 436 -22.23 -17.20 -7.94
C LYS A 436 -22.03 -16.45 -6.63
N GLY A 437 -21.48 -17.12 -5.63
CA GLY A 437 -21.19 -16.53 -4.33
C GLY A 437 -19.78 -16.87 -3.85
N TYR A 438 -19.15 -15.92 -3.17
CA TYR A 438 -17.86 -16.09 -2.52
C TYR A 438 -17.89 -15.35 -1.18
N CYS A 439 -17.38 -15.97 -0.13
CA CYS A 439 -17.26 -15.36 1.18
C CYS A 439 -15.90 -15.69 1.80
N GLN A 440 -15.26 -14.70 2.36
CA GLN A 440 -13.99 -14.81 3.09
C GLN A 440 -14.10 -14.04 4.39
N GLY A 441 -13.66 -14.63 5.50
CA GLY A 441 -13.60 -13.99 6.81
C GLY A 441 -12.20 -14.07 7.40
N VAL A 442 -11.84 -13.06 8.16
CA VAL A 442 -10.60 -13.01 8.97
C VAL A 442 -11.00 -12.70 10.40
N ILE A 443 -10.62 -13.58 11.31
CA ILE A 443 -10.89 -13.47 12.75
C ILE A 443 -9.56 -13.15 13.44
N PRO A 444 -9.52 -12.13 14.30
CA PRO A 444 -8.31 -11.86 15.09
C PRO A 444 -8.06 -13.03 16.05
N VAL A 445 -6.84 -13.51 16.08
CA VAL A 445 -6.35 -14.56 16.99
C VAL A 445 -5.71 -13.89 18.20
#